data_22d070578c817cc59c1de15dbfca2e32
#
_entry.id   22d070578c817cc59c1de15dbfca2e32
#
_cell.length_a   1.000
_cell.length_b   1.000
_cell.length_c   1.000
_cell.angle_alpha   90.00
_cell.angle_beta   90.00
_cell.angle_gamma   90.00
#
_symmetry.space_group_name_H-M   'P 1'
#
loop_
_entity.id
_entity.type
_entity.pdbx_description
1 polymer ?
#
loop_
_entity_poly.entity_id
_entity_poly.type
_entity_poly.pdbx_seq_one_letter_code
_entity_poly.pdbx_strand_id
1 'polypeptide(L)'
;MKIIDYFACDNQEHRLNEIKRSDWGAGQFLYELLRDNRLKELCGESARVLLLIDGDALMSFCTYAEQDDIREPSLTPWVGFVYTFPEYRGKSRMGKLLERAYALAKADGYEHIYISKGKTGLYEKYGYSFWKMMKDMNGEDSRVYRMDIARKDFSNILGQTVSGTIDRPLGGTHPRHPDMIYPINYGYVDGIFAGDGAEQDVYVFGVSEPIKSFTGKVLRFGTG
;
A
#
# COMPACT_ATOMS: atom_id res chain seq x y z
N MET A 1 -4.27 16.98 -10.95
CA MET A 1 -4.00 15.54 -11.11
C MET A 1 -3.95 14.89 -9.73
N LYS A 2 -4.72 13.81 -9.48
CA LYS A 2 -4.80 13.08 -8.20
C LYS A 2 -4.98 11.58 -8.44
N ILE A 3 -4.64 10.75 -7.44
CA ILE A 3 -4.93 9.32 -7.43
C ILE A 3 -6.09 9.09 -6.47
N ILE A 4 -7.10 8.36 -6.92
CA ILE A 4 -8.26 7.96 -6.14
C ILE A 4 -8.41 6.43 -6.16
N ASP A 5 -9.08 5.89 -5.16
CA ASP A 5 -9.51 4.48 -5.16
C ASP A 5 -10.92 4.40 -5.76
N TYR A 6 -11.11 3.50 -6.72
CA TYR A 6 -12.41 3.27 -7.35
C TYR A 6 -13.51 2.95 -6.34
N PHE A 7 -13.20 2.13 -5.33
CA PHE A 7 -14.19 1.72 -4.32
C PHE A 7 -14.55 2.84 -3.32
N ALA A 8 -13.74 3.89 -3.26
CA ALA A 8 -13.95 5.04 -2.37
C ALA A 8 -14.45 6.30 -3.10
N CYS A 9 -14.72 6.22 -4.41
CA CYS A 9 -15.18 7.40 -5.16
C CYS A 9 -16.72 7.43 -5.32
N ASP A 10 -17.30 8.63 -5.32
CA ASP A 10 -18.76 8.84 -5.40
C ASP A 10 -19.33 8.55 -6.79
N ASN A 11 -18.52 8.59 -7.85
CA ASN A 11 -18.94 8.46 -9.24
C ASN A 11 -18.43 7.17 -9.90
N GLN A 12 -18.56 6.04 -9.21
CA GLN A 12 -18.06 4.73 -9.66
C GLN A 12 -18.55 4.35 -11.07
N GLU A 13 -19.82 4.59 -11.39
CA GLU A 13 -20.38 4.28 -12.71
C GLU A 13 -19.65 5.03 -13.84
N HIS A 14 -19.39 6.32 -13.63
CA HIS A 14 -18.61 7.11 -14.58
C HIS A 14 -17.19 6.54 -14.74
N ARG A 15 -16.50 6.23 -13.64
CA ARG A 15 -15.14 5.65 -13.66
C ARG A 15 -15.11 4.27 -14.30
N LEU A 16 -16.12 3.45 -14.06
CA LEU A 16 -16.29 2.17 -14.71
C LEU A 16 -16.40 2.31 -16.24
N ASN A 17 -17.20 3.27 -16.70
CA ASN A 17 -17.35 3.56 -18.14
C ASN A 17 -16.04 4.09 -18.75
N GLU A 18 -15.23 4.83 -18.02
CA GLU A 18 -13.89 5.25 -18.48
C GLU A 18 -12.94 4.05 -18.60
N ILE A 19 -12.89 3.13 -17.62
CA ILE A 19 -12.08 1.90 -17.69
C ILE A 19 -12.46 1.07 -18.92
N LYS A 20 -13.76 0.96 -19.23
CA LYS A 20 -14.29 0.28 -20.42
C LYS A 20 -13.71 0.81 -21.74
N ARG A 21 -13.29 2.07 -21.80
CA ARG A 21 -12.71 2.68 -23.01
C ARG A 21 -11.29 2.23 -23.30
N SER A 22 -10.65 1.44 -22.42
CA SER A 22 -9.30 0.94 -22.66
C SER A 22 -9.27 0.05 -23.91
N ASP A 23 -8.26 0.23 -24.76
CA ASP A 23 -8.00 -0.59 -25.94
C ASP A 23 -7.21 -1.89 -25.63
N TRP A 24 -7.22 -2.32 -24.37
CA TRP A 24 -6.45 -3.44 -23.85
C TRP A 24 -7.33 -4.54 -23.26
N GLY A 25 -7.13 -5.79 -23.71
CA GLY A 25 -7.99 -6.92 -23.29
C GLY A 25 -8.05 -7.13 -21.79
N ALA A 26 -6.94 -6.98 -21.05
CA ALA A 26 -6.97 -7.06 -19.60
C ALA A 26 -7.71 -5.87 -18.95
N GLY A 27 -7.71 -4.69 -19.58
CA GLY A 27 -8.53 -3.56 -19.13
C GLY A 27 -10.03 -3.81 -19.33
N GLN A 28 -10.42 -4.51 -20.42
CA GLN A 28 -11.80 -4.97 -20.61
C GLN A 28 -12.18 -6.01 -19.57
N PHE A 29 -11.29 -6.92 -19.24
CA PHE A 29 -11.51 -7.91 -18.18
C PHE A 29 -11.65 -7.25 -16.81
N LEU A 30 -10.84 -6.25 -16.49
CA LEU A 30 -11.01 -5.46 -15.26
C LEU A 30 -12.38 -4.79 -15.21
N TYR A 31 -12.84 -4.20 -16.33
CA TYR A 31 -14.19 -3.63 -16.42
C TYR A 31 -15.26 -4.65 -16.08
N GLU A 32 -15.17 -5.87 -16.64
CA GLU A 32 -16.13 -6.96 -16.38
C GLU A 32 -16.11 -7.38 -14.91
N LEU A 33 -14.93 -7.53 -14.32
CA LEU A 33 -14.78 -7.89 -12.91
C LEU A 33 -15.40 -6.82 -11.98
N LEU A 34 -15.24 -5.55 -12.29
CA LEU A 34 -15.81 -4.46 -11.52
C LEU A 34 -17.33 -4.37 -11.69
N ARG A 35 -17.84 -4.47 -12.95
CA ARG A 35 -19.27 -4.47 -13.25
C ARG A 35 -20.01 -5.59 -12.51
N ASP A 36 -19.41 -6.77 -12.45
CA ASP A 36 -20.00 -7.98 -11.88
C ASP A 36 -19.66 -8.16 -10.38
N ASN A 37 -18.98 -7.18 -9.75
CA ASN A 37 -18.51 -7.20 -8.37
C ASN A 37 -17.62 -8.41 -8.02
N ARG A 38 -16.83 -8.91 -8.97
CA ARG A 38 -16.00 -10.11 -8.84
C ARG A 38 -14.51 -9.83 -8.64
N LEU A 39 -14.09 -8.57 -8.65
CA LEU A 39 -12.66 -8.25 -8.51
C LEU A 39 -12.09 -8.78 -7.19
N LYS A 40 -12.80 -8.61 -6.10
CA LYS A 40 -12.34 -9.07 -4.78
C LYS A 40 -12.30 -10.58 -4.65
N GLU A 41 -13.24 -11.28 -5.28
CA GLU A 41 -13.22 -12.75 -5.38
C GLU A 41 -11.94 -13.24 -6.07
N LEU A 42 -11.51 -12.54 -7.13
CA LEU A 42 -10.34 -12.92 -7.92
C LEU A 42 -9.01 -12.46 -7.29
N CYS A 43 -8.97 -11.25 -6.74
CA CYS A 43 -7.75 -10.55 -6.36
C CYS A 43 -7.55 -10.41 -4.85
N GLY A 44 -8.53 -10.83 -4.03
CA GLY A 44 -8.52 -10.71 -2.57
C GLY A 44 -9.38 -9.57 -2.05
N GLU A 45 -9.82 -9.68 -0.81
CA GLU A 45 -10.78 -8.75 -0.18
C GLU A 45 -10.24 -7.32 -0.03
N SER A 46 -8.93 -7.18 0.15
CA SER A 46 -8.26 -5.87 0.26
C SER A 46 -7.96 -5.23 -1.09
N ALA A 47 -8.35 -5.86 -2.23
CA ALA A 47 -8.07 -5.35 -3.56
C ALA A 47 -8.63 -3.95 -3.77
N ARG A 48 -7.77 -3.06 -4.30
CA ARG A 48 -8.06 -1.67 -4.64
C ARG A 48 -7.82 -1.45 -6.13
N VAL A 49 -8.55 -0.51 -6.71
CA VAL A 49 -8.29 -0.02 -8.07
C VAL A 49 -7.87 1.44 -8.00
N LEU A 50 -6.61 1.70 -8.26
CA LEU A 50 -6.03 3.02 -8.22
C LEU A 50 -6.23 3.71 -9.57
N LEU A 51 -6.87 4.86 -9.57
CA LEU A 51 -7.20 5.66 -10.75
C LEU A 51 -6.42 6.98 -10.69
N LEU A 52 -5.58 7.24 -11.68
CA LEU A 52 -4.94 8.53 -11.86
C LEU A 52 -5.81 9.42 -12.74
N ILE A 53 -6.35 10.48 -12.17
CA ILE A 53 -7.29 11.40 -12.85
C ILE A 53 -6.76 12.84 -12.89
N ASP A 54 -7.19 13.58 -13.90
CA ASP A 54 -6.99 15.04 -14.01
C ASP A 54 -8.31 15.70 -14.40
N GLY A 55 -8.86 16.50 -13.48
CA GLY A 55 -10.26 16.88 -13.58
C GLY A 55 -11.15 15.65 -13.64
N ASP A 56 -11.90 15.51 -14.71
CA ASP A 56 -12.79 14.38 -14.95
C ASP A 56 -12.16 13.24 -15.78
N ALA A 57 -11.01 13.47 -16.41
CA ALA A 57 -10.38 12.50 -17.30
C ALA A 57 -9.58 11.43 -16.53
N LEU A 58 -9.83 10.16 -16.80
CA LEU A 58 -9.01 9.04 -16.36
C LEU A 58 -7.81 8.88 -17.30
N MET A 59 -6.61 9.02 -16.74
CA MET A 59 -5.36 8.94 -17.50
C MET A 59 -4.69 7.55 -17.43
N SER A 60 -4.78 6.90 -16.29
CA SER A 60 -4.11 5.64 -16.04
C SER A 60 -4.79 4.92 -14.86
N PHE A 61 -4.72 3.59 -14.83
CA PHE A 61 -5.21 2.80 -13.71
C PHE A 61 -4.31 1.59 -13.46
N CYS A 62 -4.39 1.04 -12.26
CA CYS A 62 -3.85 -0.27 -11.89
C CYS A 62 -4.64 -0.83 -10.71
N THR A 63 -4.46 -2.11 -10.42
CA THR A 63 -4.89 -2.71 -9.15
C THR A 63 -3.73 -2.74 -8.16
N TYR A 64 -4.05 -2.72 -6.88
CA TYR A 64 -3.20 -3.09 -5.76
C TYR A 64 -3.97 -4.14 -4.97
N ALA A 65 -3.46 -5.37 -4.88
CA ALA A 65 -4.26 -6.51 -4.46
C ALA A 65 -3.40 -7.63 -3.84
N GLU A 66 -4.06 -8.53 -3.12
CA GLU A 66 -3.41 -9.69 -2.52
C GLU A 66 -2.92 -10.68 -3.58
N GLN A 67 -3.64 -10.80 -4.69
CA GLN A 67 -3.33 -11.70 -5.80
C GLN A 67 -3.50 -11.02 -7.16
N ASP A 68 -2.82 -11.57 -8.17
CA ASP A 68 -2.96 -11.19 -9.58
C ASP A 68 -3.05 -12.47 -10.42
N ASP A 69 -2.55 -12.49 -11.65
CA ASP A 69 -2.56 -13.66 -12.54
C ASP A 69 -1.61 -14.79 -12.10
N ILE A 70 -0.67 -14.54 -11.22
CA ILE A 70 0.18 -15.54 -10.58
C ILE A 70 -0.48 -16.02 -9.29
N ARG A 71 -0.86 -17.30 -9.23
CA ARG A 71 -1.58 -17.91 -8.11
C ARG A 71 -0.62 -18.53 -7.08
N GLU A 72 0.21 -17.68 -6.47
CA GLU A 72 1.15 -18.08 -5.42
C GLU A 72 0.82 -17.29 -4.14
N PRO A 73 0.10 -17.89 -3.16
CA PRO A 73 -0.41 -17.19 -1.98
C PRO A 73 0.67 -16.54 -1.11
N SER A 74 1.91 -17.05 -1.17
CA SER A 74 3.03 -16.47 -0.41
C SER A 74 3.55 -15.15 -1.00
N LEU A 75 3.14 -14.80 -2.21
CA LEU A 75 3.54 -13.58 -2.90
C LEU A 75 2.41 -12.56 -2.85
N THR A 76 2.59 -11.55 -2.03
CA THR A 76 1.65 -10.45 -1.81
C THR A 76 2.41 -9.20 -1.35
N PRO A 77 1.97 -7.96 -1.64
CA PRO A 77 0.90 -7.61 -2.56
C PRO A 77 1.37 -7.54 -4.01
N TRP A 78 0.39 -7.52 -4.92
CA TRP A 78 0.60 -7.40 -6.36
C TRP A 78 0.10 -6.06 -6.90
N VAL A 79 0.79 -5.56 -7.92
CA VAL A 79 0.27 -4.53 -8.81
C VAL A 79 -0.13 -5.19 -10.12
N GLY A 80 -1.40 -5.17 -10.44
CA GLY A 80 -1.94 -5.74 -11.66
C GLY A 80 -2.66 -4.71 -12.52
N PHE A 81 -3.12 -5.14 -13.69
CA PHE A 81 -3.95 -4.33 -14.60
C PHE A 81 -3.38 -2.94 -14.89
N VAL A 82 -2.06 -2.82 -15.03
CA VAL A 82 -1.39 -1.52 -15.21
C VAL A 82 -1.60 -1.00 -16.63
N TYR A 83 -2.37 0.07 -16.75
CA TYR A 83 -2.69 0.67 -18.04
C TYR A 83 -2.60 2.19 -18.01
N THR A 84 -2.13 2.77 -19.12
CA THR A 84 -2.17 4.22 -19.38
C THR A 84 -2.76 4.44 -20.75
N PHE A 85 -3.79 5.29 -20.84
CA PHE A 85 -4.43 5.63 -22.10
C PHE A 85 -3.42 6.23 -23.09
N PRO A 86 -3.53 5.94 -24.40
CA PRO A 86 -2.54 6.31 -25.41
C PRO A 86 -2.14 7.79 -25.39
N GLU A 87 -3.11 8.69 -25.22
CA GLU A 87 -2.93 10.14 -25.20
C GLU A 87 -2.14 10.66 -23.99
N TYR A 88 -2.00 9.83 -22.96
CA TYR A 88 -1.26 10.17 -21.72
C TYR A 88 0.07 9.43 -21.55
N ARG A 89 0.45 8.57 -22.52
CA ARG A 89 1.73 7.84 -22.52
C ARG A 89 2.91 8.79 -22.65
N GLY A 90 4.09 8.31 -22.27
CA GLY A 90 5.35 9.09 -22.35
C GLY A 90 5.54 10.16 -21.27
N LYS A 91 4.60 10.32 -20.34
CA LYS A 91 4.59 11.36 -19.29
C LYS A 91 4.68 10.77 -17.87
N SER A 92 5.28 9.60 -17.70
CA SER A 92 5.45 8.89 -16.40
C SER A 92 4.16 8.74 -15.57
N ARG A 93 2.99 8.63 -16.22
CA ARG A 93 1.71 8.50 -15.52
C ARG A 93 1.63 7.19 -14.74
N MET A 94 2.09 6.09 -15.33
CA MET A 94 2.22 4.79 -14.67
C MET A 94 3.11 4.88 -13.41
N GLY A 95 4.22 5.63 -13.47
CA GLY A 95 5.13 5.78 -12.32
C GLY A 95 4.42 6.30 -11.07
N LYS A 96 3.49 7.27 -11.22
CA LYS A 96 2.71 7.78 -10.09
C LYS A 96 1.82 6.72 -9.43
N LEU A 97 1.24 5.82 -10.23
CA LEU A 97 0.46 4.70 -9.69
C LEU A 97 1.35 3.69 -8.98
N LEU A 98 2.52 3.36 -9.56
CA LEU A 98 3.49 2.45 -8.93
C LEU A 98 4.04 3.04 -7.62
N GLU A 99 4.34 4.33 -7.57
CA GLU A 99 4.72 5.05 -6.34
C GLU A 99 3.61 4.97 -5.28
N ARG A 100 2.35 5.13 -5.68
CA ARG A 100 1.21 5.00 -4.75
C ARG A 100 1.05 3.58 -4.24
N ALA A 101 1.18 2.58 -5.12
CA ALA A 101 1.13 1.16 -4.73
C ALA A 101 2.28 0.81 -3.77
N TYR A 102 3.50 1.31 -4.04
CA TYR A 102 4.63 1.17 -3.12
C TYR A 102 4.34 1.78 -1.74
N ALA A 103 3.78 2.98 -1.71
CA ALA A 103 3.44 3.65 -0.44
C ALA A 103 2.37 2.88 0.35
N LEU A 104 1.39 2.28 -0.33
CA LEU A 104 0.40 1.39 0.29
C LEU A 104 1.07 0.14 0.86
N ALA A 105 1.87 -0.57 0.05
CA ALA A 105 2.56 -1.78 0.50
C ALA A 105 3.48 -1.52 1.70
N LYS A 106 4.11 -0.34 1.74
CA LYS A 106 4.92 0.09 2.87
C LYS A 106 4.08 0.38 4.12
N ALA A 107 2.93 1.04 3.97
CA ALA A 107 2.01 1.32 5.07
C ALA A 107 1.37 0.03 5.62
N ASP A 108 1.07 -0.93 4.73
CA ASP A 108 0.53 -2.23 5.08
C ASP A 108 1.60 -3.20 5.66
N GLY A 109 2.89 -2.77 5.77
CA GLY A 109 3.97 -3.52 6.42
C GLY A 109 4.61 -4.61 5.57
N TYR A 110 4.37 -4.66 4.27
CA TYR A 110 4.98 -5.63 3.37
C TYR A 110 6.48 -5.37 3.14
N GLU A 111 7.24 -6.44 2.91
CA GLU A 111 8.68 -6.36 2.60
C GLU A 111 8.96 -6.24 1.10
N HIS A 112 8.03 -6.71 0.30
CA HIS A 112 8.15 -6.75 -1.16
C HIS A 112 6.82 -6.36 -1.81
N ILE A 113 6.88 -5.89 -3.03
CA ILE A 113 5.73 -5.70 -3.91
C ILE A 113 6.04 -6.32 -5.27
N TYR A 114 5.06 -6.98 -5.87
CA TYR A 114 5.23 -7.78 -7.07
C TYR A 114 4.42 -7.22 -8.23
N ILE A 115 4.91 -7.49 -9.44
CA ILE A 115 4.22 -7.20 -10.69
C ILE A 115 4.56 -8.30 -11.71
N SER A 116 3.55 -8.79 -12.42
CA SER A 116 3.73 -9.80 -13.45
C SER A 116 3.68 -9.23 -14.85
N LYS A 117 4.20 -9.96 -15.81
CA LYS A 117 4.23 -9.62 -17.25
C LYS A 117 4.94 -8.30 -17.54
N GLY A 118 4.71 -7.77 -18.71
CA GLY A 118 5.33 -6.52 -19.13
C GLY A 118 6.56 -6.71 -20.01
N LYS A 119 6.96 -5.61 -20.64
CA LYS A 119 8.16 -5.59 -21.50
C LYS A 119 9.40 -5.44 -20.62
N THR A 120 10.45 -6.17 -20.96
CA THR A 120 11.77 -6.01 -20.33
C THR A 120 12.21 -4.55 -20.40
N GLY A 121 12.75 -4.02 -19.30
CA GLY A 121 13.18 -2.63 -19.19
C GLY A 121 12.05 -1.63 -18.89
N LEU A 122 10.80 -2.10 -18.69
CA LEU A 122 9.68 -1.22 -18.37
C LEU A 122 9.62 -0.93 -16.85
N TYR A 123 9.49 -1.97 -16.05
CA TYR A 123 9.31 -1.83 -14.61
C TYR A 123 10.62 -1.57 -13.87
N GLU A 124 11.74 -1.96 -14.46
CA GLU A 124 13.08 -1.68 -13.94
C GLU A 124 13.34 -0.17 -13.80
N LYS A 125 12.75 0.67 -14.66
CA LYS A 125 12.80 2.14 -14.56
C LYS A 125 12.14 2.70 -13.30
N TYR A 126 11.30 1.90 -12.65
CA TYR A 126 10.55 2.26 -11.45
C TYR A 126 11.03 1.52 -10.20
N GLY A 127 12.23 0.91 -10.27
CA GLY A 127 12.85 0.24 -9.12
C GLY A 127 12.50 -1.24 -8.94
N TYR A 128 11.70 -1.81 -9.84
CA TYR A 128 11.49 -3.25 -9.86
C TYR A 128 12.67 -3.96 -10.51
N SER A 129 13.02 -5.14 -10.03
CA SER A 129 13.99 -6.03 -10.65
C SER A 129 13.34 -7.35 -11.07
N PHE A 130 13.81 -7.92 -12.18
CA PHE A 130 13.40 -9.27 -12.56
C PHE A 130 13.76 -10.24 -11.43
N TRP A 131 12.80 -11.03 -11.00
CA TRP A 131 12.99 -11.99 -9.93
C TRP A 131 13.03 -13.41 -10.44
N LYS A 132 11.94 -13.89 -11.11
CA LYS A 132 11.89 -15.23 -11.70
C LYS A 132 10.79 -15.38 -12.76
N MET A 133 10.85 -16.49 -13.50
CA MET A 133 9.73 -16.95 -14.34
C MET A 133 8.77 -17.78 -13.51
N MET A 134 7.47 -17.58 -13.69
CA MET A 134 6.41 -18.35 -13.05
C MET A 134 5.30 -18.65 -14.05
N LYS A 135 4.46 -19.63 -13.75
CA LYS A 135 3.25 -19.89 -14.53
C LYS A 135 2.13 -18.96 -14.10
N ASP A 136 1.46 -18.34 -15.07
CA ASP A 136 0.24 -17.61 -14.82
C ASP A 136 -0.98 -18.53 -14.66
N MET A 137 -2.14 -17.97 -14.41
CA MET A 137 -3.39 -18.71 -14.25
C MET A 137 -3.81 -19.53 -15.49
N ASN A 138 -3.24 -19.24 -16.66
CA ASN A 138 -3.46 -19.97 -17.91
C ASN A 138 -2.39 -21.02 -18.17
N GLY A 139 -1.39 -21.15 -17.29
CA GLY A 139 -0.25 -22.03 -17.44
C GLY A 139 0.84 -21.50 -18.38
N GLU A 140 0.76 -20.23 -18.79
CA GLU A 140 1.76 -19.58 -19.63
C GLU A 140 2.93 -19.06 -18.78
N ASP A 141 4.12 -19.00 -19.40
CA ASP A 141 5.29 -18.43 -18.73
C ASP A 141 5.17 -16.91 -18.59
N SER A 142 5.28 -16.44 -17.37
CA SER A 142 5.19 -15.02 -17.03
C SER A 142 6.42 -14.56 -16.28
N ARG A 143 6.93 -13.38 -16.63
CA ARG A 143 7.99 -12.72 -15.87
C ARG A 143 7.41 -12.12 -14.61
N VAL A 144 8.02 -12.42 -13.47
CA VAL A 144 7.70 -11.79 -12.21
C VAL A 144 8.82 -10.82 -11.83
N TYR A 145 8.44 -9.60 -11.58
CA TYR A 145 9.30 -8.55 -11.06
C TYR A 145 8.97 -8.29 -9.61
N ARG A 146 9.97 -7.92 -8.84
CA ARG A 146 9.86 -7.62 -7.42
C ARG A 146 10.55 -6.29 -7.14
N MET A 147 9.98 -5.49 -6.27
CA MET A 147 10.64 -4.36 -5.65
C MET A 147 10.67 -4.57 -4.15
N ASP A 148 11.85 -4.41 -3.55
CA ASP A 148 12.03 -4.47 -2.12
C ASP A 148 11.55 -3.16 -1.49
N ILE A 149 10.73 -3.28 -0.47
CA ILE A 149 10.21 -2.12 0.27
C ILE A 149 11.22 -1.80 1.37
N ALA A 150 11.84 -0.64 1.26
CA ALA A 150 12.77 -0.18 2.28
C ALA A 150 12.04 -0.08 3.62
N ARG A 151 12.34 -0.96 4.55
CA ARG A 151 11.96 -0.78 5.95
C ARG A 151 12.65 0.47 6.46
N LYS A 152 11.94 1.29 7.25
CA LYS A 152 12.66 2.29 8.04
C LYS A 152 13.55 1.50 9.01
N ASP A 153 14.85 1.61 8.80
CA ASP A 153 15.82 1.05 9.73
C ASP A 153 15.96 2.00 10.91
N PHE A 154 15.34 1.64 12.01
CA PHE A 154 15.46 2.36 13.28
C PHE A 154 16.58 1.78 14.17
N SER A 155 17.40 0.86 13.65
CA SER A 155 18.49 0.25 14.43
C SER A 155 19.46 1.30 14.96
N ASN A 156 19.59 2.43 14.25
CA ASN A 156 20.43 3.56 14.66
C ASN A 156 19.94 4.27 15.93
N ILE A 157 18.66 4.11 16.33
CA ILE A 157 18.13 4.71 17.56
C ILE A 157 17.96 3.68 18.70
N LEU A 158 18.21 2.39 18.43
CA LEU A 158 18.17 1.36 19.47
C LEU A 158 19.21 1.67 20.56
N GLY A 159 18.77 1.70 21.82
CA GLY A 159 19.61 2.08 22.96
C GLY A 159 19.82 3.59 23.13
N GLN A 160 19.39 4.40 22.17
CA GLN A 160 19.43 5.87 22.32
C GLN A 160 18.29 6.38 23.21
N THR A 161 18.48 7.57 23.77
CA THR A 161 17.46 8.26 24.54
C THR A 161 16.62 9.12 23.59
N VAL A 162 15.31 8.94 23.67
CA VAL A 162 14.31 9.71 22.90
C VAL A 162 13.30 10.34 23.86
N SER A 163 12.66 11.41 23.43
CA SER A 163 11.56 12.05 24.14
C SER A 163 10.30 12.00 23.30
N GLY A 164 9.14 12.11 23.95
CA GLY A 164 7.87 12.10 23.24
C GLY A 164 6.68 12.44 24.11
N THR A 165 5.52 12.48 23.47
CA THR A 165 4.24 12.85 24.06
C THR A 165 3.38 11.59 24.27
N ILE A 166 2.69 11.53 25.41
CA ILE A 166 1.68 10.49 25.70
C ILE A 166 0.30 11.07 25.43
N ASP A 167 -0.37 10.55 24.42
CA ASP A 167 -1.75 10.91 24.07
C ASP A 167 -2.78 9.92 24.62
N ARG A 168 -2.33 8.73 25.06
CA ARG A 168 -3.14 7.67 25.68
C ARG A 168 -2.46 7.15 26.93
N PRO A 169 -2.73 7.80 28.06
CA PRO A 169 -2.08 7.45 29.33
C PRO A 169 -2.58 6.11 29.87
N LEU A 170 -1.76 5.45 30.67
CA LEU A 170 -2.09 4.23 31.40
C LEU A 170 -3.42 4.42 32.15
N GLY A 171 -4.32 3.43 32.00
CA GLY A 171 -5.67 3.48 32.58
C GLY A 171 -6.67 4.34 31.81
N GLY A 172 -6.25 5.06 30.78
CA GLY A 172 -7.14 5.79 29.88
C GLY A 172 -7.96 4.86 28.99
N THR A 173 -9.14 5.31 28.54
CA THR A 173 -10.01 4.57 27.63
C THR A 173 -9.76 4.96 26.17
N HIS A 174 -9.94 4.01 25.25
CA HIS A 174 -9.82 4.29 23.83
C HIS A 174 -10.97 5.20 23.34
N PRO A 175 -10.71 6.29 22.58
CA PRO A 175 -11.73 7.27 22.18
C PRO A 175 -12.94 6.68 21.42
N ARG A 176 -12.71 5.62 20.62
CA ARG A 176 -13.76 4.95 19.82
C ARG A 176 -14.20 3.60 20.38
N HIS A 177 -13.53 3.07 21.42
CA HIS A 177 -13.78 1.77 22.01
C HIS A 177 -13.71 1.89 23.53
N PRO A 178 -14.79 2.36 24.21
CA PRO A 178 -14.78 2.66 25.65
C PRO A 178 -14.42 1.46 26.54
N ASP A 179 -14.64 0.24 26.04
CA ASP A 179 -14.30 -1.01 26.74
C ASP A 179 -12.79 -1.34 26.69
N MET A 180 -12.02 -0.63 25.85
CA MET A 180 -10.58 -0.80 25.76
C MET A 180 -9.88 0.19 26.67
N ILE A 181 -9.20 -0.33 27.70
CA ILE A 181 -8.38 0.44 28.64
C ILE A 181 -6.92 0.22 28.27
N TYR A 182 -6.13 1.31 28.20
CA TYR A 182 -4.70 1.21 27.94
C TYR A 182 -3.94 0.67 29.16
N PRO A 183 -3.35 -0.53 29.09
CA PRO A 183 -2.62 -1.13 30.21
C PRO A 183 -1.23 -0.52 30.41
N ILE A 184 -0.82 0.41 29.55
CA ILE A 184 0.51 1.03 29.50
C ILE A 184 0.38 2.44 28.89
N ASN A 185 1.30 3.33 29.22
CA ASN A 185 1.35 4.65 28.57
C ASN A 185 1.72 4.48 27.08
N TYR A 186 0.89 5.01 26.20
CA TYR A 186 1.05 4.96 24.76
C TYR A 186 1.04 6.39 24.21
N GLY A 187 1.86 6.63 23.19
CA GLY A 187 1.98 7.93 22.56
C GLY A 187 2.91 7.87 21.35
N TYR A 188 3.65 8.93 21.10
CA TYR A 188 4.55 9.03 19.95
C TYR A 188 5.89 9.69 20.33
N VAL A 189 6.92 9.40 19.53
CA VAL A 189 8.27 9.97 19.69
C VAL A 189 8.37 11.25 18.87
N ASP A 190 8.72 12.36 19.53
CA ASP A 190 8.83 13.66 18.87
C ASP A 190 9.89 13.65 17.76
N GLY A 191 9.51 14.10 16.57
CA GLY A 191 10.41 14.25 15.42
C GLY A 191 10.88 12.96 14.75
N ILE A 192 10.39 11.79 15.17
CA ILE A 192 10.62 10.51 14.48
C ILE A 192 9.33 10.07 13.81
N PHE A 193 9.35 10.02 12.48
CA PHE A 193 8.14 9.78 11.68
C PHE A 193 8.04 8.34 11.20
N ALA A 194 6.85 7.76 11.33
CA ALA A 194 6.47 6.47 10.77
C ALA A 194 6.35 6.48 9.24
N GLY A 195 6.07 5.32 8.64
CA GLY A 195 6.00 5.17 7.19
C GLY A 195 4.89 5.97 6.51
N ASP A 196 3.80 6.26 7.23
CA ASP A 196 2.65 7.04 6.80
C ASP A 196 2.83 8.56 6.95
N GLY A 197 3.96 9.00 7.53
CA GLY A 197 4.26 10.40 7.78
C GLY A 197 3.76 10.93 9.13
N ALA A 198 3.05 10.11 9.93
CA ALA A 198 2.76 10.42 11.32
C ALA A 198 3.99 10.20 12.21
N GLU A 199 4.01 10.77 13.38
CA GLU A 199 5.06 10.50 14.37
C GLU A 199 4.99 9.04 14.82
N GLN A 200 6.16 8.44 15.08
CA GLN A 200 6.29 7.02 15.40
C GLN A 200 5.67 6.69 16.74
N ASP A 201 4.73 5.77 16.75
CA ASP A 201 4.07 5.26 17.95
C ASP A 201 5.06 4.62 18.92
N VAL A 202 4.79 4.76 20.22
CA VAL A 202 5.62 4.23 21.30
C VAL A 202 4.79 3.71 22.47
N TYR A 203 5.27 2.62 23.08
CA TYR A 203 4.83 2.11 24.38
C TYR A 203 5.91 2.40 25.41
N VAL A 204 5.56 3.06 26.52
CA VAL A 204 6.52 3.40 27.58
C VAL A 204 6.44 2.39 28.71
N PHE A 205 7.50 1.63 28.87
CA PHE A 205 7.64 0.59 29.91
C PHE A 205 8.30 1.14 31.18
N GLY A 206 8.01 0.50 32.33
CA GLY A 206 8.64 0.83 33.62
C GLY A 206 8.03 2.04 34.33
N VAL A 207 6.91 2.53 33.84
CA VAL A 207 6.14 3.63 34.49
C VAL A 207 4.76 3.09 34.85
N SER A 208 4.43 3.09 36.15
CA SER A 208 3.20 2.53 36.70
C SER A 208 2.11 3.58 36.98
N GLU A 209 2.29 4.80 36.51
CA GLU A 209 1.34 5.92 36.65
C GLU A 209 1.08 6.57 35.29
N PRO A 210 -0.07 7.24 35.11
CA PRO A 210 -0.35 8.03 33.92
C PRO A 210 0.61 9.21 33.80
N ILE A 211 1.25 9.35 32.63
CA ILE A 211 2.15 10.48 32.34
C ILE A 211 1.68 11.23 31.10
N LYS A 212 2.19 12.45 30.88
CA LYS A 212 1.88 13.27 29.68
C LYS A 212 3.00 13.28 28.65
N SER A 213 4.23 13.06 29.11
CA SER A 213 5.43 13.01 28.27
C SER A 213 6.44 12.05 28.89
N PHE A 214 7.43 11.65 28.12
CA PHE A 214 8.48 10.76 28.56
C PHE A 214 9.82 11.16 27.98
N THR A 215 10.88 10.71 28.64
CA THR A 215 12.24 10.59 28.11
C THR A 215 12.77 9.23 28.51
N GLY A 216 13.17 8.42 27.57
CA GLY A 216 13.57 7.04 27.82
C GLY A 216 14.43 6.45 26.73
N LYS A 217 15.00 5.27 27.00
CA LYS A 217 15.81 4.53 26.02
C LYS A 217 14.93 3.64 25.15
N VAL A 218 15.23 3.61 23.87
CA VAL A 218 14.62 2.67 22.91
C VAL A 218 15.15 1.26 23.20
N LEU A 219 14.27 0.36 23.64
CA LEU A 219 14.65 -1.00 24.03
C LEU A 219 14.46 -2.00 22.88
N ARG A 220 13.43 -1.80 22.06
CA ARG A 220 13.13 -2.66 20.91
C ARG A 220 12.14 -2.00 19.98
N PHE A 221 12.05 -2.50 18.75
CA PHE A 221 10.97 -2.20 17.82
C PHE A 221 9.93 -3.32 17.86
N GLY A 222 8.64 -2.96 17.86
CA GLY A 222 7.56 -3.88 17.59
C GLY A 222 7.28 -3.91 16.08
N THR A 223 7.06 -5.09 15.54
CA THR A 223 6.32 -5.25 14.27
C THR A 223 4.86 -5.28 14.67
N GLY A 224 4.10 -4.24 14.32
CA GLY A 224 2.64 -4.21 14.48
C GLY A 224 1.96 -5.24 13.59
#